data_a5f449aa4c1d048addf2078caed422dc
#
_entry.id   a5f449aa4c1d048addf2078caed422dc
#
_cell.length_a   1.000
_cell.length_b   1.000
_cell.length_c   1.000
_cell.angle_alpha   90.00
_cell.angle_beta   90.00
_cell.angle_gamma   90.00
#
_symmetry.space_group_name_H-M   'P 1'
#
loop_
_entity.id
_entity.type
_entity.pdbx_description
1 polymer ?
#
loop_
_entity_poly.entity_id
_entity_poly.type
_entity_poly.pdbx_seq_one_letter_code
_entity_poly.pdbx_strand_id
1 'polypeptide(L)'
;MAALDVRDLRKTYGDQTVVAGLSFAVEPGTCFGLLGPNGAGKTTTLRLCLGLTGPDSGSIELNGCAIPADGQQARTRVGVVPQFDNLDPDFTCAENLLVFGRYFGLKDADIKGRIPQLLDFAGLASKADARIATLSGGMKRRLTLARALVNDPDIVFLDEPTTGLDPQARHLIWDRLKQLKAAGKTLILTTHFMDEAERLCDTLIVIDHGRKITEGSPRELIAEHIEPQVIEVFDELRGQLAPFVEAHRSLAERVETSGETAFFYCRAPQPLLAKLAEIDGLRYVHRASNLEDVFIKLTGRELRD
;
A
#
# COMPACT_ATOMS: atom_id res chain seq x y z
N MET A 1 -15.98 15.11 -9.81
CA MET A 1 -15.10 15.89 -8.90
C MET A 1 -14.26 14.88 -8.16
N ALA A 2 -12.95 15.02 -8.15
CA ALA A 2 -12.05 14.10 -7.48
C ALA A 2 -12.33 14.05 -5.96
N ALA A 3 -12.11 12.90 -5.34
CA ALA A 3 -12.20 12.75 -3.88
C ALA A 3 -11.01 13.43 -3.19
N LEU A 4 -9.84 13.40 -3.84
CA LEU A 4 -8.64 14.12 -3.44
C LEU A 4 -7.95 14.66 -4.70
N ASP A 5 -7.59 15.94 -4.71
CA ASP A 5 -6.79 16.57 -5.76
C ASP A 5 -5.56 17.24 -5.12
N VAL A 6 -4.37 16.89 -5.60
CA VAL A 6 -3.08 17.37 -5.10
C VAL A 6 -2.28 17.95 -6.25
N ARG A 7 -1.82 19.21 -6.11
CA ARG A 7 -1.09 19.93 -7.17
C ARG A 7 0.19 20.55 -6.66
N ASP A 8 1.31 20.21 -7.30
CA ASP A 8 2.68 20.69 -7.04
C ASP A 8 3.03 20.75 -5.55
N LEU A 9 2.66 19.71 -4.82
CA LEU A 9 2.79 19.65 -3.37
C LEU A 9 4.27 19.56 -2.97
N ARG A 10 4.70 20.45 -2.07
CA ARG A 10 6.08 20.48 -1.57
C ARG A 10 6.13 20.55 -0.06
N LYS A 11 7.12 19.84 0.51
CA LYS A 11 7.42 19.87 1.95
C LYS A 11 8.89 19.60 2.22
N THR A 12 9.46 20.47 3.04
CA THR A 12 10.85 20.39 3.51
C THR A 12 10.86 20.42 5.03
N TYR A 13 11.72 19.64 5.65
CA TYR A 13 12.03 19.68 7.08
C TYR A 13 13.51 19.94 7.26
N GLY A 14 13.86 21.10 7.86
CA GLY A 14 15.24 21.57 7.86
C GLY A 14 15.78 21.69 6.43
N ASP A 15 16.87 21.02 6.12
CA ASP A 15 17.48 21.02 4.78
C ASP A 15 17.01 19.86 3.89
N GLN A 16 16.12 18.99 4.40
CA GLN A 16 15.65 17.81 3.66
C GLN A 16 14.28 18.06 3.01
N THR A 17 14.24 18.08 1.67
CA THR A 17 12.99 18.06 0.91
C THR A 17 12.42 16.64 0.92
N VAL A 18 11.26 16.48 1.57
CA VAL A 18 10.59 15.18 1.74
C VAL A 18 9.49 14.96 0.70
N VAL A 19 8.88 16.05 0.22
CA VAL A 19 7.91 16.05 -0.88
C VAL A 19 8.32 17.11 -1.88
N ALA A 20 8.55 16.74 -3.13
CA ALA A 20 9.25 17.55 -4.13
C ALA A 20 8.42 17.81 -5.39
N GLY A 21 7.19 18.32 -5.23
CA GLY A 21 6.30 18.68 -6.34
C GLY A 21 5.40 17.54 -6.78
N LEU A 22 4.74 16.86 -5.83
CA LEU A 22 3.79 15.80 -6.14
C LEU A 22 2.47 16.38 -6.66
N SER A 23 1.96 15.79 -7.77
CA SER A 23 0.64 16.06 -8.31
C SER A 23 -0.04 14.76 -8.67
N PHE A 24 -1.27 14.55 -8.18
CA PHE A 24 -2.11 13.38 -8.46
C PHE A 24 -3.56 13.66 -8.08
N ALA A 25 -4.48 12.89 -8.63
CA ALA A 25 -5.90 12.96 -8.31
C ALA A 25 -6.45 11.57 -7.99
N VAL A 26 -7.43 11.50 -7.08
CA VAL A 26 -8.08 10.25 -6.68
C VAL A 26 -9.56 10.33 -6.99
N GLU A 27 -10.03 9.39 -7.80
CA GLU A 27 -11.45 9.29 -8.16
C GLU A 27 -12.27 8.66 -7.02
N PRO A 28 -13.52 9.10 -6.81
CA PRO A 28 -14.42 8.51 -5.82
C PRO A 28 -14.65 7.00 -6.06
N GLY A 29 -14.70 6.21 -4.98
CA GLY A 29 -14.99 4.78 -5.04
C GLY A 29 -13.82 3.92 -5.54
N THR A 30 -12.63 4.49 -5.72
CA THR A 30 -11.42 3.78 -6.14
C THR A 30 -10.45 3.55 -4.99
N CYS A 31 -9.50 2.65 -5.20
CA CYS A 31 -8.35 2.44 -4.34
C CYS A 31 -7.10 3.04 -5.00
N PHE A 32 -6.56 4.09 -4.40
CA PHE A 32 -5.36 4.77 -4.85
C PHE A 32 -4.16 4.44 -3.97
N GLY A 33 -3.02 4.09 -4.57
CA GLY A 33 -1.80 3.71 -3.88
C GLY A 33 -0.67 4.75 -3.99
N LEU A 34 0.00 5.04 -2.85
CA LEU A 34 1.31 5.65 -2.85
C LEU A 34 2.35 4.56 -2.54
N LEU A 35 3.04 4.10 -3.57
CA LEU A 35 4.01 3.01 -3.50
C LEU A 35 5.43 3.57 -3.46
N GLY A 36 6.29 3.06 -2.58
CA GLY A 36 7.68 3.48 -2.52
C GLY A 36 8.40 2.98 -1.27
N PRO A 37 9.74 3.11 -1.23
CA PRO A 37 10.55 2.64 -0.11
C PRO A 37 10.31 3.46 1.17
N ASN A 38 10.88 2.98 2.27
CA ASN A 38 10.90 3.74 3.52
C ASN A 38 11.67 5.07 3.31
N GLY A 39 11.10 6.16 3.82
CA GLY A 39 11.66 7.50 3.60
C GLY A 39 11.31 8.18 2.28
N ALA A 40 10.54 7.54 1.37
CA ALA A 40 10.12 8.14 0.10
C ALA A 40 9.15 9.34 0.23
N GLY A 41 8.62 9.62 1.43
CA GLY A 41 7.68 10.72 1.68
C GLY A 41 6.21 10.31 1.76
N LYS A 42 5.87 9.00 1.74
CA LYS A 42 4.49 8.47 1.76
C LYS A 42 3.65 9.00 2.94
N THR A 43 4.07 8.73 4.16
CA THR A 43 3.38 9.17 5.39
C THR A 43 3.29 10.69 5.48
N THR A 44 4.34 11.42 5.05
CA THR A 44 4.32 12.88 5.01
C THR A 44 3.26 13.38 4.04
N THR A 45 3.16 12.77 2.85
CA THR A 45 2.13 13.11 1.86
C THR A 45 0.72 12.88 2.42
N LEU A 46 0.48 11.74 3.09
CA LEU A 46 -0.81 11.50 3.77
C LEU A 46 -1.11 12.56 4.83
N ARG A 47 -0.13 12.93 5.66
CA ARG A 47 -0.32 13.95 6.71
C ARG A 47 -0.63 15.33 6.12
N LEU A 48 -0.04 15.69 4.99
CA LEU A 48 -0.35 16.90 4.24
C LEU A 48 -1.79 16.86 3.71
N CYS A 49 -2.19 15.77 3.06
CA CYS A 49 -3.56 15.58 2.54
C CYS A 49 -4.63 15.64 3.64
N LEU A 50 -4.30 15.18 4.85
CA LEU A 50 -5.18 15.25 6.02
C LEU A 50 -5.17 16.63 6.71
N GLY A 51 -4.29 17.55 6.30
CA GLY A 51 -4.12 18.84 6.97
C GLY A 51 -3.57 18.72 8.40
N LEU A 52 -2.83 17.64 8.68
CA LEU A 52 -2.14 17.44 9.96
C LEU A 52 -0.78 18.16 10.01
N THR A 53 -0.28 18.53 8.85
CA THR A 53 0.88 19.42 8.68
C THR A 53 0.62 20.29 7.46
N GLY A 54 1.13 21.54 7.46
CA GLY A 54 0.97 22.47 6.34
C GLY A 54 2.00 22.19 5.23
N PRO A 55 1.62 22.30 3.95
CA PRO A 55 2.58 22.30 2.85
C PRO A 55 3.40 23.60 2.85
N ASP A 56 4.59 23.54 2.25
CA ASP A 56 5.39 24.75 2.00
C ASP A 56 4.94 25.46 0.71
N SER A 57 4.46 24.67 -0.27
CA SER A 57 3.78 25.15 -1.48
C SER A 57 2.90 24.07 -2.09
N GLY A 58 2.12 24.44 -3.11
CA GLY A 58 1.15 23.59 -3.75
C GLY A 58 -0.25 23.72 -3.14
N SER A 59 -1.21 22.94 -3.64
CA SER A 59 -2.59 22.95 -3.16
C SER A 59 -3.13 21.55 -2.99
N ILE A 60 -4.05 21.39 -2.05
CA ILE A 60 -4.75 20.14 -1.76
C ILE A 60 -6.22 20.46 -1.61
N GLU A 61 -7.06 19.70 -2.31
CA GLU A 61 -8.51 19.70 -2.15
C GLU A 61 -8.96 18.29 -1.76
N LEU A 62 -9.63 18.15 -0.61
CA LEU A 62 -10.15 16.89 -0.08
C LEU A 62 -11.67 17.00 0.09
N ASN A 63 -12.45 16.18 -0.62
CA ASN A 63 -13.92 16.26 -0.64
C ASN A 63 -14.45 17.69 -0.93
N GLY A 64 -13.82 18.43 -1.85
CA GLY A 64 -14.20 19.80 -2.16
C GLY A 64 -13.79 20.85 -1.12
N CYS A 65 -13.03 20.47 -0.10
CA CYS A 65 -12.51 21.35 0.95
C CYS A 65 -11.03 21.66 0.72
N ALA A 66 -10.64 22.94 0.81
CA ALA A 66 -9.25 23.35 0.70
C ALA A 66 -8.46 22.98 1.97
N ILE A 67 -7.32 22.31 1.81
CA ILE A 67 -6.45 21.90 2.91
C ILE A 67 -5.21 22.80 2.94
N PRO A 68 -4.81 23.35 4.08
CA PRO A 68 -5.30 23.05 5.44
C PRO A 68 -6.49 23.90 5.92
N ALA A 69 -6.95 24.93 5.15
CA ALA A 69 -7.91 25.92 5.63
C ALA A 69 -9.21 25.28 6.17
N ASP A 70 -9.81 24.38 5.41
CA ASP A 70 -11.09 23.71 5.76
C ASP A 70 -10.85 22.27 6.26
N GLY A 71 -9.65 21.97 6.75
CA GLY A 71 -9.22 20.61 7.09
C GLY A 71 -10.08 19.94 8.18
N GLN A 72 -10.65 20.70 9.12
CA GLN A 72 -11.55 20.16 10.12
C GLN A 72 -12.85 19.64 9.48
N GLN A 73 -13.42 20.43 8.58
CA GLN A 73 -14.63 20.05 7.84
C GLN A 73 -14.38 18.83 6.95
N ALA A 74 -13.27 18.84 6.20
CA ALA A 74 -12.87 17.70 5.35
C ALA A 74 -12.80 16.38 6.14
N ARG A 75 -12.18 16.41 7.32
CA ARG A 75 -11.98 15.21 8.15
C ARG A 75 -13.25 14.64 8.78
N THR A 76 -14.36 15.35 8.81
CA THR A 76 -15.63 14.80 9.34
C THR A 76 -16.11 13.58 8.59
N ARG A 77 -15.76 13.44 7.30
CA ARG A 77 -16.12 12.32 6.43
C ARG A 77 -14.89 11.49 6.00
N VAL A 78 -13.85 11.51 6.82
CA VAL A 78 -12.60 10.76 6.60
C VAL A 78 -12.36 9.79 7.72
N GLY A 79 -11.98 8.55 7.37
CA GLY A 79 -11.44 7.57 8.28
C GLY A 79 -9.91 7.51 8.14
N VAL A 80 -9.19 7.28 9.23
CA VAL A 80 -7.74 7.17 9.21
C VAL A 80 -7.29 5.93 9.97
N VAL A 81 -6.53 5.08 9.28
CA VAL A 81 -5.83 3.93 9.85
C VAL A 81 -4.34 4.28 9.88
N PRO A 82 -3.77 4.66 11.03
CA PRO A 82 -2.37 5.04 11.13
C PRO A 82 -1.45 3.81 11.03
N GLN A 83 -0.16 4.03 10.78
CA GLN A 83 0.85 2.98 10.70
C GLN A 83 0.94 2.18 12.00
N PHE A 84 0.95 2.87 13.14
CA PHE A 84 0.96 2.24 14.46
C PHE A 84 -0.44 2.24 15.08
N ASP A 85 -0.78 1.14 15.76
CA ASP A 85 -2.04 1.06 16.48
C ASP A 85 -2.07 2.08 17.62
N ASN A 86 -3.14 2.86 17.66
CA ASN A 86 -3.38 3.89 18.68
C ASN A 86 -4.69 3.63 19.43
N LEU A 87 -4.99 2.34 19.67
CA LEU A 87 -6.09 1.90 20.53
C LEU A 87 -5.76 2.22 21.98
N ASP A 88 -6.77 2.65 22.74
CA ASP A 88 -6.60 2.87 24.17
C ASP A 88 -6.56 1.51 24.89
N PRO A 89 -5.46 1.17 25.60
CA PRO A 89 -5.28 -0.13 26.23
C PRO A 89 -6.21 -0.36 27.43
N ASP A 90 -6.72 0.70 28.04
CA ASP A 90 -7.58 0.64 29.23
C ASP A 90 -9.04 0.33 28.89
N PHE A 91 -9.41 0.51 27.62
CA PHE A 91 -10.77 0.26 27.13
C PHE A 91 -10.93 -1.13 26.54
N THR A 92 -12.17 -1.58 26.49
CA THR A 92 -12.61 -2.75 25.68
C THR A 92 -12.67 -2.41 24.21
N CYS A 93 -12.89 -3.41 23.35
CA CYS A 93 -13.11 -3.19 21.92
C CYS A 93 -14.30 -2.25 21.67
N ALA A 94 -15.42 -2.48 22.33
CA ALA A 94 -16.63 -1.65 22.19
C ALA A 94 -16.42 -0.22 22.70
N GLU A 95 -15.74 -0.06 23.84
CA GLU A 95 -15.44 1.27 24.40
C GLU A 95 -14.50 2.08 23.50
N ASN A 96 -13.48 1.46 22.89
CA ASN A 96 -12.63 2.12 21.90
C ASN A 96 -13.44 2.71 20.73
N LEU A 97 -14.41 1.95 20.23
CA LEU A 97 -15.30 2.43 19.15
C LEU A 97 -16.21 3.56 19.64
N LEU A 98 -16.78 3.41 20.85
CA LEU A 98 -17.68 4.40 21.44
C LEU A 98 -16.97 5.74 21.66
N VAL A 99 -15.82 5.72 22.32
CA VAL A 99 -15.05 6.93 22.65
C VAL A 99 -14.56 7.60 21.37
N PHE A 100 -14.10 6.83 20.39
CA PHE A 100 -13.65 7.39 19.12
C PHE A 100 -14.78 8.05 18.33
N GLY A 101 -15.99 7.46 18.32
CA GLY A 101 -17.17 8.06 17.70
C GLY A 101 -17.57 9.42 18.32
N ARG A 102 -17.35 9.57 19.63
CA ARG A 102 -17.59 10.86 20.34
C ARG A 102 -16.68 11.99 19.84
N TYR A 103 -15.43 11.69 19.41
CA TYR A 103 -14.54 12.69 18.81
C TYR A 103 -15.09 13.28 17.50
N PHE A 104 -15.95 12.54 16.80
CA PHE A 104 -16.68 13.03 15.62
C PHE A 104 -18.00 13.72 15.98
N GLY A 105 -18.31 13.92 17.27
CA GLY A 105 -19.56 14.53 17.72
C GLY A 105 -20.80 13.64 17.55
N LEU A 106 -20.63 12.35 17.32
CA LEU A 106 -21.73 11.40 17.17
C LEU A 106 -22.40 11.12 18.54
N LYS A 107 -23.72 10.90 18.53
CA LYS A 107 -24.47 10.55 19.74
C LYS A 107 -24.18 9.10 20.13
N ASP A 108 -24.08 8.83 21.43
CA ASP A 108 -23.83 7.49 21.97
C ASP A 108 -24.80 6.43 21.44
N ALA A 109 -26.07 6.78 21.26
CA ALA A 109 -27.07 5.85 20.73
C ALA A 109 -26.74 5.39 19.31
N ASP A 110 -26.33 6.34 18.45
CA ASP A 110 -25.97 6.08 17.05
C ASP A 110 -24.70 5.21 16.99
N ILE A 111 -23.69 5.56 17.80
CA ILE A 111 -22.45 4.77 17.87
C ILE A 111 -22.72 3.35 18.36
N LYS A 112 -23.48 3.21 19.48
CA LYS A 112 -23.83 1.90 20.04
C LYS A 112 -24.60 1.02 19.07
N GLY A 113 -25.46 1.62 18.23
CA GLY A 113 -26.17 0.92 17.17
C GLY A 113 -25.23 0.37 16.07
N ARG A 114 -24.09 1.00 15.84
CA ARG A 114 -23.10 0.61 14.81
C ARG A 114 -22.03 -0.35 15.32
N ILE A 115 -21.73 -0.36 16.61
CA ILE A 115 -20.67 -1.20 17.20
C ILE A 115 -20.78 -2.68 16.81
N PRO A 116 -21.95 -3.34 16.86
CA PRO A 116 -22.06 -4.74 16.47
C PRO A 116 -21.59 -5.00 15.03
N GLN A 117 -22.00 -4.16 14.08
CA GLN A 117 -21.60 -4.27 12.68
C GLN A 117 -20.10 -4.01 12.47
N LEU A 118 -19.53 -3.01 13.17
CA LEU A 118 -18.10 -2.70 13.10
C LEU A 118 -17.23 -3.83 13.68
N LEU A 119 -17.67 -4.44 14.80
CA LEU A 119 -16.99 -5.58 15.39
C LEU A 119 -17.12 -6.85 14.52
N ASP A 120 -18.25 -7.06 13.88
CA ASP A 120 -18.43 -8.15 12.90
C ASP A 120 -17.51 -7.94 11.68
N PHE A 121 -17.46 -6.72 11.13
CA PHE A 121 -16.53 -6.35 10.09
C PHE A 121 -15.07 -6.64 10.51
N ALA A 122 -14.68 -6.36 11.74
CA ALA A 122 -13.36 -6.69 12.28
C ALA A 122 -13.15 -8.20 12.56
N GLY A 123 -14.21 -9.02 12.51
CA GLY A 123 -14.19 -10.40 12.97
C GLY A 123 -13.95 -10.52 14.49
N LEU A 124 -14.49 -9.58 15.25
CA LEU A 124 -14.33 -9.43 16.69
C LEU A 124 -15.69 -9.39 17.44
N ALA A 125 -16.77 -9.84 16.82
CA ALA A 125 -18.11 -9.79 17.43
C ALA A 125 -18.17 -10.46 18.81
N SER A 126 -17.48 -11.59 19.01
CA SER A 126 -17.39 -12.31 20.29
C SER A 126 -16.43 -11.68 21.32
N LYS A 127 -15.77 -10.57 20.96
CA LYS A 127 -14.74 -9.90 21.77
C LYS A 127 -15.10 -8.44 22.10
N ALA A 128 -16.38 -8.08 22.05
CA ALA A 128 -16.83 -6.72 22.32
C ALA A 128 -16.31 -6.17 23.65
N ASP A 129 -16.37 -7.00 24.70
CA ASP A 129 -15.97 -6.66 26.07
C ASP A 129 -14.51 -7.05 26.39
N ALA A 130 -13.76 -7.57 25.41
CA ALA A 130 -12.35 -7.91 25.61
C ALA A 130 -11.49 -6.65 25.68
N ARG A 131 -10.55 -6.60 26.62
CA ARG A 131 -9.58 -5.52 26.74
C ARG A 131 -8.54 -5.60 25.61
N ILE A 132 -8.09 -4.44 25.15
CA ILE A 132 -7.11 -4.35 24.04
C ILE A 132 -5.82 -5.10 24.35
N ALA A 133 -5.37 -5.13 25.58
CA ALA A 133 -4.17 -5.85 26.01
C ALA A 133 -4.23 -7.36 25.70
N THR A 134 -5.44 -7.96 25.61
CA THR A 134 -5.63 -9.40 25.35
C THR A 134 -5.71 -9.75 23.87
N LEU A 135 -5.66 -8.75 22.98
CA LEU A 135 -5.75 -8.96 21.54
C LEU A 135 -4.38 -9.21 20.93
N SER A 136 -4.32 -10.08 19.91
CA SER A 136 -3.14 -10.22 19.05
C SER A 136 -2.94 -8.97 18.18
N GLY A 137 -1.73 -8.78 17.61
CA GLY A 137 -1.45 -7.66 16.72
C GLY A 137 -2.42 -7.57 15.54
N GLY A 138 -2.69 -8.69 14.87
CA GLY A 138 -3.67 -8.73 13.78
C GLY A 138 -5.11 -8.41 14.21
N MET A 139 -5.50 -8.78 15.45
CA MET A 139 -6.80 -8.38 16.00
C MET A 139 -6.86 -6.88 16.30
N LYS A 140 -5.80 -6.30 16.86
CA LYS A 140 -5.69 -4.85 17.10
C LYS A 140 -5.77 -4.09 15.78
N ARG A 141 -5.06 -4.54 14.75
CA ARG A 141 -5.09 -3.92 13.43
C ARG A 141 -6.48 -3.93 12.81
N ARG A 142 -7.21 -5.05 12.89
CA ARG A 142 -8.60 -5.14 12.41
C ARG A 142 -9.56 -4.24 13.21
N LEU A 143 -9.36 -4.10 14.52
CA LEU A 143 -10.13 -3.17 15.34
C LEU A 143 -9.81 -1.71 14.96
N THR A 144 -8.55 -1.37 14.70
CA THR A 144 -8.15 -0.03 14.23
C THR A 144 -8.80 0.31 12.91
N LEU A 145 -8.90 -0.66 11.99
CA LEU A 145 -9.63 -0.49 10.73
C LEU A 145 -11.13 -0.26 10.97
N ALA A 146 -11.77 -1.07 11.81
CA ALA A 146 -13.19 -0.87 12.17
C ALA A 146 -13.43 0.47 12.84
N ARG A 147 -12.53 0.91 13.70
CA ARG A 147 -12.60 2.21 14.37
C ARG A 147 -12.55 3.38 13.38
N ALA A 148 -11.75 3.27 12.33
CA ALA A 148 -11.69 4.28 11.28
C ALA A 148 -13.01 4.42 10.50
N LEU A 149 -13.94 3.48 10.64
CA LEU A 149 -15.24 3.48 9.98
C LEU A 149 -16.39 4.00 10.87
N VAL A 150 -16.10 4.38 12.10
CA VAL A 150 -17.15 4.73 13.10
C VAL A 150 -18.01 5.92 12.67
N ASN A 151 -17.44 6.89 11.95
CA ASN A 151 -18.11 8.09 11.42
C ASN A 151 -18.70 7.89 10.01
N ASP A 152 -18.71 6.66 9.47
CA ASP A 152 -19.14 6.34 8.11
C ASP A 152 -18.45 7.19 7.02
N PRO A 153 -17.14 7.13 6.93
CA PRO A 153 -16.38 7.99 6.04
C PRO A 153 -16.65 7.67 4.57
N ASP A 154 -16.50 8.67 3.70
CA ASP A 154 -16.44 8.46 2.25
C ASP A 154 -15.05 8.04 1.80
N ILE A 155 -14.02 8.55 2.48
CA ILE A 155 -12.61 8.30 2.18
C ILE A 155 -11.94 7.68 3.40
N VAL A 156 -11.15 6.63 3.17
CA VAL A 156 -10.32 6.00 4.20
C VAL A 156 -8.85 6.11 3.81
N PHE A 157 -8.07 6.80 4.63
CA PHE A 157 -6.62 6.85 4.53
C PHE A 157 -6.01 5.70 5.34
N LEU A 158 -5.06 5.00 4.74
CA LEU A 158 -4.43 3.80 5.27
C LEU A 158 -2.90 3.96 5.18
N ASP A 159 -2.26 4.18 6.32
CA ASP A 159 -0.80 4.29 6.35
C ASP A 159 -0.20 2.92 6.66
N GLU A 160 0.37 2.26 5.64
CA GLU A 160 0.97 0.94 5.70
C GLU A 160 0.08 -0.09 6.46
N PRO A 161 -1.13 -0.40 5.95
CA PRO A 161 -2.16 -1.10 6.72
C PRO A 161 -1.79 -2.52 7.14
N THR A 162 -0.84 -3.17 6.46
CA THR A 162 -0.49 -4.58 6.70
C THR A 162 0.93 -4.80 7.21
N THR A 163 1.69 -3.72 7.47
CA THR A 163 3.06 -3.82 7.99
C THR A 163 3.08 -4.52 9.36
N GLY A 164 4.02 -5.47 9.50
CA GLY A 164 4.19 -6.25 10.73
C GLY A 164 3.15 -7.35 10.97
N LEU A 165 2.27 -7.62 10.02
CA LEU A 165 1.30 -8.70 10.09
C LEU A 165 1.82 -9.99 9.43
N ASP A 166 1.44 -11.13 9.99
CA ASP A 166 1.63 -12.41 9.33
C ASP A 166 0.82 -12.52 8.02
N PRO A 167 1.17 -13.44 7.10
CA PRO A 167 0.50 -13.56 5.80
C PRO A 167 -1.01 -13.77 5.90
N GLN A 168 -1.49 -14.54 6.89
CA GLN A 168 -2.91 -14.79 7.05
C GLN A 168 -3.66 -13.52 7.50
N ALA A 169 -3.12 -12.78 8.47
CA ALA A 169 -3.70 -11.52 8.93
C ALA A 169 -3.70 -10.47 7.80
N ARG A 170 -2.64 -10.43 6.96
CA ARG A 170 -2.55 -9.56 5.80
C ARG A 170 -3.68 -9.81 4.80
N HIS A 171 -3.94 -11.09 4.42
CA HIS A 171 -5.03 -11.44 3.52
C HIS A 171 -6.40 -11.03 4.07
N LEU A 172 -6.63 -11.21 5.38
CA LEU A 172 -7.88 -10.77 6.01
C LEU A 172 -8.08 -9.26 5.91
N ILE A 173 -7.03 -8.45 6.08
CA ILE A 173 -7.11 -7.00 5.89
C ILE A 173 -7.42 -6.67 4.42
N TRP A 174 -6.75 -7.28 3.46
CA TRP A 174 -7.02 -7.05 2.03
C TRP A 174 -8.48 -7.35 1.66
N ASP A 175 -9.05 -8.44 2.17
CA ASP A 175 -10.45 -8.78 1.93
C ASP A 175 -11.40 -7.73 2.51
N ARG A 176 -11.09 -7.18 3.70
CA ARG A 176 -11.86 -6.09 4.29
C ARG A 176 -11.76 -4.78 3.48
N LEU A 177 -10.57 -4.46 2.98
CA LEU A 177 -10.39 -3.29 2.11
C LEU A 177 -11.13 -3.44 0.78
N LYS A 178 -11.12 -4.62 0.16
CA LYS A 178 -11.92 -4.91 -1.03
C LYS A 178 -13.42 -4.78 -0.78
N GLN A 179 -13.92 -5.23 0.39
CA GLN A 179 -15.31 -5.04 0.78
C GLN A 179 -15.68 -3.57 0.92
N LEU A 180 -14.80 -2.73 1.52
CA LEU A 180 -15.03 -1.29 1.63
C LEU A 180 -15.10 -0.63 0.24
N LYS A 181 -14.17 -0.97 -0.66
CA LYS A 181 -14.18 -0.48 -2.04
C LYS A 181 -15.47 -0.89 -2.77
N ALA A 182 -15.87 -2.16 -2.65
CA ALA A 182 -17.13 -2.64 -3.25
C ALA A 182 -18.37 -1.94 -2.69
N ALA A 183 -18.31 -1.45 -1.44
CA ALA A 183 -19.35 -0.62 -0.82
C ALA A 183 -19.29 0.86 -1.25
N GLY A 184 -18.42 1.22 -2.21
CA GLY A 184 -18.29 2.57 -2.76
C GLY A 184 -17.38 3.50 -1.97
N LYS A 185 -16.65 3.01 -0.97
CA LYS A 185 -15.68 3.84 -0.24
C LYS A 185 -14.43 4.08 -1.08
N THR A 186 -13.88 5.28 -1.00
CA THR A 186 -12.58 5.63 -1.59
C THR A 186 -11.47 5.24 -0.62
N LEU A 187 -10.45 4.53 -1.10
CA LEU A 187 -9.32 4.12 -0.29
C LEU A 187 -8.05 4.81 -0.80
N ILE A 188 -7.27 5.38 0.11
CA ILE A 188 -5.97 5.98 -0.18
C ILE A 188 -4.97 5.29 0.73
N LEU A 189 -4.09 4.48 0.16
CA LEU A 189 -3.14 3.70 0.95
C LEU A 189 -1.70 4.05 0.62
N THR A 190 -0.85 4.04 1.64
CA THR A 190 0.60 3.97 1.46
C THR A 190 1.06 2.54 1.67
N THR A 191 2.02 2.12 0.89
CA THR A 191 2.65 0.81 1.08
C THR A 191 4.06 0.78 0.49
N HIS A 192 4.88 -0.12 0.99
CA HIS A 192 6.12 -0.53 0.36
C HIS A 192 6.01 -1.99 -0.16
N PHE A 193 4.87 -2.65 0.04
CA PHE A 193 4.59 -3.99 -0.46
C PHE A 193 3.96 -3.94 -1.85
N MET A 194 4.67 -4.47 -2.85
CA MET A 194 4.22 -4.49 -4.23
C MET A 194 2.98 -5.35 -4.44
N ASP A 195 2.93 -6.50 -3.78
CA ASP A 195 1.80 -7.43 -3.81
C ASP A 195 0.52 -6.82 -3.23
N GLU A 196 0.64 -5.96 -2.21
CA GLU A 196 -0.50 -5.19 -1.67
C GLU A 196 -1.01 -4.18 -2.69
N ALA A 197 -0.10 -3.38 -3.28
CA ALA A 197 -0.45 -2.39 -4.28
C ALA A 197 -1.08 -3.03 -5.52
N GLU A 198 -0.51 -4.13 -6.02
CA GLU A 198 -1.01 -4.86 -7.20
C GLU A 198 -2.41 -5.45 -6.97
N ARG A 199 -2.70 -5.92 -5.76
CA ARG A 199 -3.98 -6.57 -5.42
C ARG A 199 -5.11 -5.61 -5.10
N LEU A 200 -4.81 -4.42 -4.58
CA LEU A 200 -5.80 -3.50 -4.02
C LEU A 200 -6.02 -2.26 -4.89
N CYS A 201 -4.95 -1.70 -5.48
CA CYS A 201 -5.02 -0.42 -6.16
C CYS A 201 -5.63 -0.52 -7.56
N ASP A 202 -6.52 0.41 -7.86
CA ASP A 202 -7.00 0.66 -9.23
C ASP A 202 -5.98 1.53 -9.99
N THR A 203 -5.41 2.51 -9.27
CA THR A 203 -4.34 3.39 -9.76
C THR A 203 -3.35 3.61 -8.62
N LEU A 204 -2.09 3.77 -8.95
CA LEU A 204 -1.05 4.12 -8.00
C LEU A 204 -0.02 5.07 -8.59
N ILE A 205 0.67 5.77 -7.71
CA ILE A 205 1.93 6.44 -8.04
C ILE A 205 3.09 5.74 -7.36
N VAL A 206 4.18 5.56 -8.09
CA VAL A 206 5.47 5.16 -7.52
C VAL A 206 6.22 6.42 -7.13
N ILE A 207 6.61 6.51 -5.86
CA ILE A 207 7.37 7.64 -5.35
C ILE A 207 8.73 7.20 -4.80
N ASP A 208 9.76 7.99 -5.12
CA ASP A 208 11.09 7.87 -4.52
C ASP A 208 11.66 9.27 -4.29
N HIS A 209 12.35 9.47 -3.15
CA HIS A 209 12.92 10.77 -2.77
C HIS A 209 11.93 11.95 -2.90
N GLY A 210 10.68 11.73 -2.52
CA GLY A 210 9.61 12.74 -2.56
C GLY A 210 9.13 13.11 -3.97
N ARG A 211 9.54 12.39 -5.02
CA ARG A 211 9.17 12.65 -6.42
C ARG A 211 8.32 11.50 -6.97
N LYS A 212 7.38 11.84 -7.83
CA LYS A 212 6.64 10.87 -8.62
C LYS A 212 7.54 10.32 -9.73
N ILE A 213 7.73 9.01 -9.76
CA ILE A 213 8.49 8.29 -10.78
C ILE A 213 7.58 7.90 -11.93
N THR A 214 6.43 7.29 -11.63
CA THR A 214 5.42 6.89 -12.60
C THR A 214 4.04 6.85 -11.95
N GLU A 215 2.99 6.80 -12.77
CA GLU A 215 1.59 6.74 -12.36
C GLU A 215 0.80 5.88 -13.33
N GLY A 216 -0.11 5.04 -12.85
CA GLY A 216 -0.97 4.20 -13.67
C GLY A 216 -1.63 3.09 -12.86
N SER A 217 -2.42 2.26 -13.51
CA SER A 217 -2.88 1.02 -12.91
C SER A 217 -1.72 0.01 -12.83
N PRO A 218 -1.73 -0.92 -11.86
CA PRO A 218 -0.70 -1.96 -11.78
C PRO A 218 -0.44 -2.68 -13.09
N ARG A 219 -1.52 -3.01 -13.82
CA ARG A 219 -1.44 -3.72 -15.10
C ARG A 219 -0.80 -2.89 -16.21
N GLU A 220 -1.16 -1.60 -16.29
CA GLU A 220 -0.57 -0.68 -17.28
C GLU A 220 0.91 -0.50 -17.01
N LEU A 221 1.30 -0.27 -15.74
CA LEU A 221 2.70 -0.10 -15.36
C LEU A 221 3.55 -1.35 -15.68
N ILE A 222 3.03 -2.55 -15.40
CA ILE A 222 3.72 -3.80 -15.75
C ILE A 222 3.85 -3.91 -17.27
N ALA A 223 2.76 -3.71 -18.02
CA ALA A 223 2.77 -3.86 -19.48
C ALA A 223 3.66 -2.84 -20.20
N GLU A 224 3.76 -1.61 -19.67
CA GLU A 224 4.56 -0.54 -20.24
C GLU A 224 6.06 -0.69 -19.94
N HIS A 225 6.39 -1.11 -18.73
CA HIS A 225 7.77 -1.04 -18.25
C HIS A 225 8.51 -2.37 -18.27
N ILE A 226 7.83 -3.51 -18.25
CA ILE A 226 8.49 -4.81 -18.06
C ILE A 226 8.08 -5.81 -19.16
N GLU A 227 9.01 -6.66 -19.52
CA GLU A 227 8.79 -7.84 -20.34
C GLU A 227 7.79 -8.78 -19.64
N PRO A 228 6.87 -9.46 -20.37
CA PRO A 228 5.72 -10.15 -19.75
C PRO A 228 6.07 -11.39 -18.92
N GLN A 229 7.26 -11.98 -19.14
CA GLN A 229 7.66 -13.22 -18.48
C GLN A 229 9.03 -13.06 -17.82
N VAL A 230 9.18 -13.66 -16.65
CA VAL A 230 10.43 -13.70 -15.90
C VAL A 230 10.79 -15.16 -15.59
N ILE A 231 12.03 -15.53 -15.88
CA ILE A 231 12.60 -16.80 -15.45
C ILE A 231 13.67 -16.48 -14.42
N GLU A 232 13.42 -16.87 -13.19
CA GLU A 232 14.38 -16.78 -12.08
C GLU A 232 15.19 -18.06 -12.03
N VAL A 233 16.50 -17.96 -12.13
CA VAL A 233 17.41 -19.10 -12.14
C VAL A 233 18.27 -19.06 -10.88
N PHE A 234 18.29 -20.18 -10.16
CA PHE A 234 19.00 -20.33 -8.88
C PHE A 234 20.14 -21.36 -9.02
N ASP A 235 21.32 -21.05 -8.49
CA ASP A 235 22.48 -21.91 -8.50
C ASP A 235 22.60 -22.70 -7.18
N GLU A 236 22.14 -23.96 -7.20
CA GLU A 236 22.23 -24.83 -6.01
C GLU A 236 23.66 -25.39 -5.77
N LEU A 237 24.45 -25.55 -6.82
CA LEU A 237 25.75 -26.21 -6.78
C LEU A 237 26.94 -25.24 -6.77
N ARG A 238 26.67 -23.93 -6.74
CA ARG A 238 27.65 -22.83 -6.74
C ARG A 238 28.69 -22.90 -7.86
N GLY A 239 28.52 -22.05 -8.86
CA GLY A 239 29.48 -21.86 -9.95
C GLY A 239 28.94 -22.11 -11.34
N GLN A 240 27.68 -22.55 -11.49
CA GLN A 240 27.05 -22.78 -12.79
C GLN A 240 26.29 -21.58 -13.32
N LEU A 241 25.81 -20.68 -12.44
CA LEU A 241 24.95 -19.56 -12.84
C LEU A 241 25.66 -18.58 -13.77
N ALA A 242 26.86 -18.14 -13.41
CA ALA A 242 27.59 -17.15 -14.21
C ALA A 242 27.90 -17.64 -15.63
N PRO A 243 28.46 -18.89 -15.83
CA PRO A 243 28.62 -19.46 -17.17
C PRO A 243 27.29 -19.62 -17.93
N PHE A 244 26.21 -20.02 -17.24
CA PHE A 244 24.90 -20.15 -17.84
C PHE A 244 24.35 -18.81 -18.33
N VAL A 245 24.44 -17.77 -17.51
CA VAL A 245 24.01 -16.39 -17.85
C VAL A 245 24.79 -15.90 -19.08
N GLU A 246 26.11 -16.06 -19.10
CA GLU A 246 26.95 -15.61 -20.23
C GLU A 246 26.58 -16.33 -21.53
N ALA A 247 26.38 -17.65 -21.47
CA ALA A 247 26.05 -18.46 -22.64
C ALA A 247 24.64 -18.21 -23.20
N HIS A 248 23.68 -17.81 -22.34
CA HIS A 248 22.27 -17.75 -22.70
C HIS A 248 21.63 -16.35 -22.58
N ARG A 249 22.44 -15.32 -22.31
CA ARG A 249 21.98 -13.93 -22.18
C ARG A 249 21.18 -13.44 -23.40
N SER A 250 21.52 -13.92 -24.60
CA SER A 250 20.85 -13.56 -25.85
C SER A 250 19.45 -14.15 -26.02
N LEU A 251 19.02 -15.06 -25.13
CA LEU A 251 17.69 -15.66 -25.14
C LEU A 251 16.64 -14.84 -24.34
N ALA A 252 17.07 -13.74 -23.74
CA ALA A 252 16.21 -12.80 -23.01
C ALA A 252 16.47 -11.37 -23.49
N GLU A 253 15.45 -10.51 -23.39
CA GLU A 253 15.58 -9.08 -23.68
C GLU A 253 16.43 -8.37 -22.64
N ARG A 254 16.37 -8.84 -21.39
CA ARG A 254 17.12 -8.28 -20.27
C ARG A 254 17.48 -9.36 -19.27
N VAL A 255 18.68 -9.26 -18.69
CA VAL A 255 19.13 -10.16 -17.62
C VAL A 255 19.71 -9.34 -16.49
N GLU A 256 19.23 -9.60 -15.28
CA GLU A 256 19.73 -9.03 -14.04
C GLU A 256 20.22 -10.14 -13.12
N THR A 257 21.20 -9.84 -12.28
CA THR A 257 21.73 -10.80 -11.29
C THR A 257 21.73 -10.14 -9.92
N SER A 258 21.20 -10.86 -8.93
CA SER A 258 21.22 -10.44 -7.53
C SER A 258 21.64 -11.65 -6.68
N GLY A 259 22.83 -11.57 -6.08
CA GLY A 259 23.39 -12.68 -5.32
C GLY A 259 23.57 -13.96 -6.15
N GLU A 260 22.92 -15.05 -5.71
CA GLU A 260 22.95 -16.37 -6.36
C GLU A 260 21.74 -16.60 -7.30
N THR A 261 21.04 -15.52 -7.71
CA THR A 261 19.87 -15.57 -8.58
C THR A 261 20.08 -14.73 -9.82
N ALA A 262 19.70 -15.24 -10.99
CA ALA A 262 19.59 -14.49 -12.24
C ALA A 262 18.13 -14.40 -12.68
N PHE A 263 17.74 -13.21 -13.08
CA PHE A 263 16.41 -12.90 -13.57
C PHE A 263 16.49 -12.65 -15.08
N PHE A 264 15.88 -13.52 -15.87
CA PHE A 264 15.78 -13.39 -17.30
C PHE A 264 14.40 -12.86 -17.67
N TYR A 265 14.33 -11.66 -18.21
CA TYR A 265 13.11 -11.01 -18.64
C TYR A 265 12.88 -11.29 -20.11
N CYS A 266 11.78 -11.98 -20.44
CA CYS A 266 11.55 -12.55 -21.77
C CYS A 266 10.17 -12.22 -22.32
N ARG A 267 10.09 -12.03 -23.65
CA ARG A 267 8.82 -12.08 -24.40
C ARG A 267 8.48 -13.51 -24.83
N ALA A 268 9.51 -14.30 -25.14
CA ALA A 268 9.38 -15.70 -25.56
C ALA A 268 10.28 -16.58 -24.66
N PRO A 269 9.77 -17.15 -23.56
CA PRO A 269 10.57 -17.88 -22.58
C PRO A 269 10.97 -19.29 -23.04
N GLN A 270 10.32 -19.86 -24.06
CA GLN A 270 10.48 -21.27 -24.48
C GLN A 270 11.93 -21.66 -24.83
N PRO A 271 12.73 -20.86 -25.58
CA PRO A 271 14.11 -21.21 -25.88
C PRO A 271 14.98 -21.35 -24.61
N LEU A 272 14.79 -20.45 -23.64
CA LEU A 272 15.56 -20.48 -22.38
C LEU A 272 15.11 -21.65 -21.50
N LEU A 273 13.80 -21.92 -21.42
CA LEU A 273 13.27 -23.07 -20.66
C LEU A 273 13.80 -24.40 -21.22
N ALA A 274 13.92 -24.53 -22.55
CA ALA A 274 14.49 -25.72 -23.17
C ALA A 274 15.97 -25.93 -22.76
N LYS A 275 16.74 -24.83 -22.65
CA LYS A 275 18.14 -24.91 -22.20
C LYS A 275 18.27 -25.24 -20.71
N LEU A 276 17.39 -24.71 -19.89
CA LEU A 276 17.36 -25.04 -18.45
C LEU A 276 17.01 -26.50 -18.17
N ALA A 277 16.18 -27.12 -19.03
CA ALA A 277 15.82 -28.53 -18.92
C ALA A 277 16.97 -29.50 -19.29
N GLU A 278 18.01 -29.01 -19.98
CA GLU A 278 19.20 -29.79 -20.36
C GLU A 278 20.30 -29.80 -19.29
N ILE A 279 20.17 -28.97 -18.22
CA ILE A 279 21.23 -28.72 -17.23
C ILE A 279 20.79 -29.17 -15.83
N ASP A 280 21.51 -30.12 -15.28
CA ASP A 280 21.36 -30.53 -13.89
C ASP A 280 22.06 -29.51 -12.95
N GLY A 281 21.40 -29.19 -11.80
CA GLY A 281 21.98 -28.34 -10.75
C GLY A 281 21.58 -26.87 -10.79
N LEU A 282 20.83 -26.44 -11.83
CA LEU A 282 20.12 -25.16 -11.85
C LEU A 282 18.64 -25.39 -11.60
N ARG A 283 18.10 -24.69 -10.62
CA ARG A 283 16.64 -24.59 -10.45
C ARG A 283 16.13 -23.31 -11.07
N TYR A 284 14.88 -23.32 -11.50
CA TYR A 284 14.24 -22.12 -12.00
C TYR A 284 12.79 -22.03 -11.61
N VAL A 285 12.29 -20.78 -11.55
CA VAL A 285 10.85 -20.43 -11.45
C VAL A 285 10.48 -19.60 -12.66
N HIS A 286 9.44 -20.04 -13.38
CA HIS A 286 8.86 -19.29 -14.47
C HIS A 286 7.57 -18.60 -13.98
N ARG A 287 7.51 -17.28 -14.07
CA ARG A 287 6.37 -16.48 -13.63
C ARG A 287 6.06 -15.33 -14.58
N ALA A 288 4.86 -14.77 -14.47
CA ALA A 288 4.58 -13.46 -15.04
C ALA A 288 5.37 -12.37 -14.30
N SER A 289 5.67 -11.27 -14.99
CA SER A 289 6.20 -10.07 -14.35
C SER A 289 5.18 -9.41 -13.42
N ASN A 290 5.68 -8.67 -12.43
CA ASN A 290 4.88 -8.02 -11.40
C ASN A 290 5.36 -6.58 -11.12
N LEU A 291 4.71 -5.88 -10.18
CA LEU A 291 5.10 -4.52 -9.82
C LEU A 291 6.49 -4.41 -9.18
N GLU A 292 7.01 -5.47 -8.57
CA GLU A 292 8.36 -5.49 -8.01
C GLU A 292 9.40 -5.36 -9.12
N ASP A 293 9.22 -6.08 -10.23
CA ASP A 293 10.08 -5.97 -11.42
C ASP A 293 10.06 -4.54 -12.00
N VAL A 294 8.87 -3.89 -12.02
CA VAL A 294 8.74 -2.48 -12.43
C VAL A 294 9.53 -1.58 -11.51
N PHE A 295 9.37 -1.76 -10.20
CA PHE A 295 10.02 -0.92 -9.21
C PHE A 295 11.54 -1.01 -9.29
N ILE A 296 12.09 -2.22 -9.35
CA ILE A 296 13.53 -2.48 -9.48
C ILE A 296 14.08 -1.79 -10.74
N LYS A 297 13.39 -1.97 -11.88
CA LYS A 297 13.81 -1.36 -13.16
C LYS A 297 13.82 0.16 -13.12
N LEU A 298 12.79 0.80 -12.53
CA LEU A 298 12.65 2.25 -12.52
C LEU A 298 13.54 2.95 -11.50
N THR A 299 13.82 2.30 -10.36
CA THR A 299 14.58 2.90 -9.27
C THR A 299 16.02 2.41 -9.19
N GLY A 300 16.35 1.29 -9.83
CA GLY A 300 17.65 0.61 -9.71
C GLY A 300 17.92 0.04 -8.32
N ARG A 301 16.89 -0.12 -7.50
CA ARG A 301 16.98 -0.58 -6.10
C ARG A 301 16.08 -1.77 -5.86
N GLU A 302 16.62 -2.79 -5.21
CA GLU A 302 15.79 -3.76 -4.51
C GLU A 302 15.14 -3.05 -3.31
N LEU A 303 13.87 -3.39 -3.02
CA LEU A 303 13.25 -3.02 -1.76
C LEU A 303 13.96 -3.81 -0.65
N ARG A 304 14.93 -3.18 -0.03
CA ARG A 304 15.53 -3.71 1.21
C ARG A 304 14.80 -3.06 2.37
N ASP A 305 14.37 -3.92 3.30
CA ASP A 305 13.79 -3.55 4.60
C ASP A 305 14.66 -2.56 5.39
#